data_88f0cf2d7c86af26d09a2bed222ffa96
#
_entry.id   88f0cf2d7c86af26d09a2bed222ffa96
#
_cell.length_a   1.000
_cell.length_b   1.000
_cell.length_c   1.000
_cell.angle_alpha   90.00
_cell.angle_beta   90.00
_cell.angle_gamma   90.00
#
_symmetry.space_group_name_H-M   'P 1'
#
loop_
_entity.id
_entity.type
_entity.pdbx_description
1 polymer ?
#
loop_
_entity_poly.entity_id
_entity_poly.type
_entity_poly.pdbx_seq_one_letter_code
_entity_poly.pdbx_strand_id
1 'polypeptide(L)'
;MKKLISLALALVLMFTICVPVFAATLNAATPMGSTPVRVDGSTVGASYTVTIPATATITWGQTEKEVEYSVYSQLATGKGVQVTVNADADGKMKNAANTAFLEYSLKNGTTEYTTTKSVILPENAETSKVVVEIPTSNWDKASIDNYVGTLTFRAELTNI
;
A
#
# COMPACT_ATOMS: atom_id res chain seq x y z
N MET A 1 32.17 -52.36 -18.04
CA MET A 1 31.96 -52.56 -16.62
C MET A 1 31.99 -51.25 -15.80
N LYS A 2 32.94 -50.34 -15.99
CA LYS A 2 33.01 -49.09 -15.19
C LYS A 2 31.80 -48.15 -15.36
N LYS A 3 31.14 -48.11 -16.51
CA LYS A 3 29.98 -47.28 -16.80
C LYS A 3 28.69 -47.77 -16.12
N LEU A 4 28.54 -49.08 -15.91
CA LEU A 4 27.38 -49.66 -15.23
C LEU A 4 27.44 -49.46 -13.72
N ILE A 5 28.62 -49.45 -13.12
CA ILE A 5 28.82 -49.18 -11.69
C ILE A 5 28.47 -47.73 -11.34
N SER A 6 28.84 -46.80 -12.25
CA SER A 6 28.52 -45.38 -12.09
C SER A 6 27.01 -45.09 -12.14
N LEU A 7 26.28 -45.79 -13.01
CA LEU A 7 24.82 -45.67 -13.14
C LEU A 7 24.09 -46.24 -11.90
N ALA A 8 24.56 -47.38 -11.36
CA ALA A 8 24.00 -47.98 -10.18
C ALA A 8 24.19 -47.09 -8.93
N LEU A 9 25.35 -46.44 -8.79
CA LEU A 9 25.63 -45.55 -7.69
C LEU A 9 24.80 -44.26 -7.77
N ALA A 10 24.56 -43.73 -8.96
CA ALA A 10 23.66 -42.55 -9.14
C ALA A 10 22.21 -42.89 -8.85
N LEU A 11 21.75 -44.10 -9.17
CA LEU A 11 20.38 -44.54 -8.85
C LEU A 11 20.15 -44.75 -7.34
N VAL A 12 21.14 -45.25 -6.63
CA VAL A 12 21.07 -45.41 -5.17
C VAL A 12 21.04 -44.07 -4.46
N LEU A 13 21.74 -43.06 -4.96
CA LEU A 13 21.72 -41.70 -4.38
C LEU A 13 20.38 -40.97 -4.63
N MET A 14 19.63 -41.29 -5.68
CA MET A 14 18.32 -40.69 -5.93
C MET A 14 17.22 -41.27 -5.02
N PHE A 15 17.37 -42.49 -4.49
CA PHE A 15 16.38 -43.08 -3.57
C PHE A 15 16.56 -42.69 -2.11
N THR A 16 17.69 -42.07 -1.72
CA THR A 16 17.96 -41.71 -0.34
C THR A 16 17.37 -40.36 0.08
N ILE A 17 16.71 -39.60 -0.83
CA ILE A 17 16.22 -38.23 -0.53
C ILE A 17 14.75 -38.19 -0.13
N CYS A 18 14.00 -39.27 -0.24
CA CYS A 18 12.59 -39.33 0.12
C CYS A 18 12.29 -40.37 1.21
N VAL A 19 12.95 -40.29 2.34
CA VAL A 19 12.44 -40.99 3.53
C VAL A 19 11.44 -40.05 4.21
N PRO A 20 10.13 -40.34 4.23
CA PRO A 20 9.20 -39.54 5.02
C PRO A 20 9.62 -39.72 6.49
N VAL A 21 10.09 -38.65 7.08
CA VAL A 21 10.38 -38.62 8.53
C VAL A 21 9.02 -38.59 9.25
N PHE A 22 8.53 -39.74 9.61
CA PHE A 22 7.37 -39.85 10.50
C PHE A 22 7.86 -39.46 11.90
N ALA A 23 7.41 -38.34 12.42
CA ALA A 23 7.82 -37.85 13.74
C ALA A 23 7.24 -38.69 14.90
N ALA A 24 6.13 -39.39 14.68
CA ALA A 24 5.51 -40.22 15.69
C ALA A 24 4.68 -41.36 15.06
N THR A 25 4.67 -42.53 15.74
CA THR A 25 3.76 -43.64 15.43
C THR A 25 2.75 -43.74 16.55
N LEU A 26 1.46 -43.65 16.22
CA LEU A 26 0.37 -43.79 17.16
C LEU A 26 0.05 -45.29 17.37
N ASN A 27 -0.13 -45.75 18.61
CA ASN A 27 -0.52 -47.11 18.95
C ASN A 27 -1.35 -47.09 20.24
N ALA A 28 -1.77 -48.26 20.73
CA ALA A 28 -2.60 -48.37 21.91
C ALA A 28 -1.97 -47.83 23.20
N ALA A 29 -0.63 -47.81 23.29
CA ALA A 29 0.11 -47.25 24.44
C ALA A 29 0.34 -45.72 24.28
N THR A 30 0.41 -45.21 23.03
CA THR A 30 0.59 -43.81 22.69
C THR A 30 -0.50 -43.38 21.70
N PRO A 31 -1.78 -43.23 22.15
CA PRO A 31 -2.91 -43.00 21.25
C PRO A 31 -3.03 -41.56 20.72
N MET A 32 -2.22 -40.67 21.26
CA MET A 32 -2.21 -39.23 20.83
C MET A 32 -0.83 -38.78 20.39
N GLY A 33 -0.80 -37.98 19.37
CA GLY A 33 0.40 -37.30 18.87
C GLY A 33 0.03 -35.97 18.27
N SER A 34 1.01 -35.10 18.16
CA SER A 34 0.84 -33.80 17.51
C SER A 34 1.91 -33.59 16.43
N THR A 35 1.50 -32.99 15.34
CA THR A 35 2.41 -32.58 14.28
C THR A 35 2.33 -31.06 14.15
N PRO A 36 3.45 -30.32 14.33
CA PRO A 36 3.44 -28.89 14.07
C PRO A 36 3.25 -28.64 12.58
N VAL A 37 2.28 -27.82 12.25
CA VAL A 37 2.06 -27.31 10.89
C VAL A 37 2.68 -25.92 10.84
N ARG A 38 3.56 -25.69 9.90
CA ARG A 38 4.23 -24.41 9.70
C ARG A 38 3.92 -23.89 8.32
N VAL A 39 3.69 -22.59 8.24
CA VAL A 39 3.66 -21.85 6.97
C VAL A 39 4.94 -21.04 6.90
N ASP A 40 5.75 -21.28 5.88
CA ASP A 40 6.95 -20.48 5.63
C ASP A 40 6.59 -19.34 4.68
N GLY A 41 6.45 -18.14 5.24
CA GLY A 41 6.23 -16.90 4.49
C GLY A 41 7.51 -16.15 4.12
N SER A 42 8.69 -16.71 4.39
CA SER A 42 9.97 -16.01 4.18
C SER A 42 10.25 -15.70 2.70
N THR A 43 9.65 -16.45 1.79
CA THR A 43 9.77 -16.26 0.34
C THR A 43 8.67 -15.38 -0.25
N VAL A 44 7.65 -15.04 0.53
CA VAL A 44 6.57 -14.13 0.09
C VAL A 44 7.08 -12.71 0.25
N GLY A 45 7.34 -12.04 -0.87
CA GLY A 45 7.73 -10.63 -0.87
C GLY A 45 6.61 -9.76 -0.31
N ALA A 46 6.95 -8.75 0.49
CA ALA A 46 6.02 -7.73 0.90
C ALA A 46 5.39 -7.07 -0.35
N SER A 47 4.07 -7.02 -0.40
CA SER A 47 3.35 -6.41 -1.53
C SER A 47 2.29 -5.45 -1.04
N TYR A 48 2.09 -4.38 -1.79
CA TYR A 48 0.99 -3.45 -1.58
C TYR A 48 0.49 -2.88 -2.89
N THR A 49 -0.78 -2.47 -2.89
CA THR A 49 -1.41 -1.75 -3.99
C THR A 49 -2.11 -0.53 -3.43
N VAL A 50 -1.85 0.64 -3.99
CA VAL A 50 -2.55 1.87 -3.67
C VAL A 50 -3.46 2.22 -4.84
N THR A 51 -4.76 2.34 -4.57
CA THR A 51 -5.74 2.77 -5.55
C THR A 51 -6.12 4.22 -5.28
N ILE A 52 -5.88 5.08 -6.25
CA ILE A 52 -6.17 6.52 -6.18
C ILE A 52 -7.28 6.87 -7.19
N PRO A 53 -8.09 7.91 -6.92
CA PRO A 53 -9.12 8.36 -7.87
C PRO A 53 -8.48 8.95 -9.14
N ALA A 54 -9.11 8.73 -10.27
CA ALA A 54 -8.65 9.30 -11.55
C ALA A 54 -8.82 10.82 -11.59
N THR A 55 -9.86 11.34 -10.92
CA THR A 55 -10.19 12.77 -10.89
C THR A 55 -10.99 13.08 -9.62
N ALA A 56 -10.79 14.26 -9.06
CA ALA A 56 -11.63 14.82 -8.00
C ALA A 56 -12.19 16.16 -8.48
N THR A 57 -13.51 16.21 -8.69
CA THR A 57 -14.18 17.44 -9.12
C THR A 57 -14.67 18.23 -7.92
N ILE A 58 -14.35 19.52 -7.89
CA ILE A 58 -14.79 20.48 -6.89
C ILE A 58 -15.76 21.44 -7.55
N THR A 59 -16.95 21.60 -6.98
CA THR A 59 -17.94 22.53 -7.48
C THR A 59 -17.55 23.96 -7.09
N TRP A 60 -17.85 24.93 -7.96
CA TRP A 60 -17.59 26.34 -7.67
C TRP A 60 -18.21 26.76 -6.33
N GLY A 61 -17.40 27.38 -5.48
CA GLY A 61 -17.80 27.80 -4.12
C GLY A 61 -17.78 26.68 -3.07
N GLN A 62 -17.47 25.44 -3.44
CA GLN A 62 -17.32 24.35 -2.49
C GLN A 62 -16.02 24.54 -1.68
N THR A 63 -16.13 24.58 -0.36
CA THR A 63 -14.99 24.88 0.51
C THR A 63 -14.15 23.66 0.87
N GLU A 64 -14.73 22.45 0.80
CA GLU A 64 -14.03 21.22 1.12
C GLU A 64 -14.40 20.09 0.15
N LYS A 65 -13.43 19.30 -0.24
CA LYS A 65 -13.62 18.08 -1.03
C LYS A 65 -12.78 16.94 -0.48
N GLU A 66 -13.44 15.87 -0.07
CA GLU A 66 -12.78 14.62 0.28
C GLU A 66 -12.30 13.91 -0.99
N VAL A 67 -11.05 13.46 -0.95
CA VAL A 67 -10.39 12.65 -1.98
C VAL A 67 -9.98 11.35 -1.32
N GLU A 68 -10.74 10.29 -1.59
CA GLU A 68 -10.52 8.97 -1.02
C GLU A 68 -9.48 8.20 -1.82
N TYR A 69 -8.70 7.41 -1.12
CA TYR A 69 -7.79 6.42 -1.69
C TYR A 69 -7.77 5.17 -0.80
N SER A 70 -7.43 4.03 -1.37
CA SER A 70 -7.36 2.79 -0.62
C SER A 70 -5.98 2.14 -0.76
N VAL A 71 -5.57 1.44 0.29
CA VAL A 71 -4.36 0.63 0.33
C VAL A 71 -4.75 -0.80 0.64
N TYR A 72 -4.30 -1.72 -0.18
CA TYR A 72 -4.31 -3.15 0.09
C TYR A 72 -2.88 -3.61 0.25
N SER A 73 -2.58 -4.32 1.33
CA SER A 73 -1.22 -4.77 1.60
C SER A 73 -1.17 -6.18 2.18
N GLN A 74 -0.08 -6.88 1.88
CA GLN A 74 0.33 -8.15 2.49
C GLN A 74 1.75 -7.97 2.99
N LEU A 75 1.88 -7.73 4.29
CA LEU A 75 3.14 -7.32 4.91
C LEU A 75 3.50 -8.24 6.08
N ALA A 76 4.77 -8.25 6.43
CA ALA A 76 5.21 -8.85 7.68
C ALA A 76 4.79 -7.97 8.86
N THR A 77 4.62 -8.60 10.03
CA THR A 77 4.32 -7.90 11.30
C THR A 77 5.32 -6.77 11.55
N GLY A 78 4.83 -5.62 11.97
CA GLY A 78 5.64 -4.43 12.23
C GLY A 78 6.01 -3.62 10.98
N LYS A 79 5.39 -3.93 9.83
CA LYS A 79 5.51 -3.14 8.60
C LYS A 79 4.19 -2.48 8.25
N GLY A 80 4.27 -1.34 7.61
CA GLY A 80 3.11 -0.60 7.10
C GLY A 80 3.40 0.03 5.75
N VAL A 81 2.39 0.64 5.15
CA VAL A 81 2.52 1.46 3.95
C VAL A 81 2.33 2.91 4.36
N GLN A 82 3.35 3.71 4.14
CA GLN A 82 3.23 5.16 4.27
C GLN A 82 2.77 5.74 2.94
N VAL A 83 1.65 6.46 2.95
CA VAL A 83 1.17 7.21 1.78
C VAL A 83 1.34 8.69 2.07
N THR A 84 2.09 9.35 1.22
CA THR A 84 2.29 10.81 1.24
C THR A 84 1.51 11.43 0.09
N VAL A 85 0.71 12.43 0.39
CA VAL A 85 -0.05 13.19 -0.61
C VAL A 85 0.48 14.62 -0.64
N ASN A 86 0.93 15.04 -1.80
CA ASN A 86 1.42 16.40 -2.03
C ASN A 86 0.48 17.16 -2.97
N ALA A 87 0.17 18.38 -2.62
CA ALA A 87 -0.44 19.35 -3.52
C ALA A 87 0.60 19.89 -4.52
N ASP A 88 0.15 20.71 -5.45
CA ASP A 88 1.05 21.52 -6.29
C ASP A 88 2.02 22.32 -5.40
N ALA A 89 3.26 22.48 -5.84
CA ALA A 89 4.34 23.05 -5.04
C ALA A 89 4.05 24.49 -4.55
N ASP A 90 3.21 25.23 -5.26
CA ASP A 90 2.78 26.58 -4.90
C ASP A 90 1.41 26.61 -4.19
N GLY A 91 0.76 25.46 -3.94
CA GLY A 91 -0.57 25.35 -3.33
C GLY A 91 -1.69 25.99 -4.16
N LYS A 92 -1.54 26.04 -5.49
CA LYS A 92 -2.45 26.75 -6.38
C LYS A 92 -2.92 25.90 -7.54
N MET A 93 -4.23 25.84 -7.73
CA MET A 93 -4.81 25.39 -8.99
C MET A 93 -4.73 26.53 -10.02
N LYS A 94 -4.60 26.18 -11.28
CA LYS A 94 -4.37 27.15 -12.38
C LYS A 94 -5.43 26.97 -13.47
N ASN A 95 -5.83 28.09 -14.07
CA ASN A 95 -6.66 28.02 -15.27
C ASN A 95 -5.83 27.58 -16.50
N ALA A 96 -6.48 27.19 -17.57
CA ALA A 96 -5.81 26.69 -18.78
C ALA A 96 -4.79 27.68 -19.38
N ALA A 97 -5.05 28.98 -19.25
CA ALA A 97 -4.14 30.03 -19.72
C ALA A 97 -2.98 30.33 -18.75
N ASN A 98 -2.99 29.74 -17.56
CA ASN A 98 -2.01 30.00 -16.47
C ASN A 98 -1.96 31.49 -16.05
N THR A 99 -3.09 32.18 -16.13
CA THR A 99 -3.23 33.62 -15.80
C THR A 99 -4.06 33.87 -14.55
N ALA A 100 -4.86 32.89 -14.12
CA ALA A 100 -5.65 32.93 -12.89
C ALA A 100 -5.33 31.73 -11.99
N PHE A 101 -5.36 31.97 -10.70
CA PHE A 101 -4.96 31.01 -9.68
C PHE A 101 -6.02 30.92 -8.60
N LEU A 102 -6.21 29.70 -8.06
CA LEU A 102 -7.06 29.42 -6.93
C LEU A 102 -6.23 28.69 -5.85
N GLU A 103 -5.99 29.35 -4.74
CA GLU A 103 -5.22 28.79 -3.64
C GLU A 103 -6.03 27.75 -2.87
N TYR A 104 -5.38 26.64 -2.50
CA TYR A 104 -5.96 25.57 -1.72
C TYR A 104 -4.95 24.97 -0.75
N SER A 105 -5.44 24.24 0.25
CA SER A 105 -4.62 23.49 1.20
C SER A 105 -5.13 22.06 1.32
N LEU A 106 -4.32 21.20 1.96
CA LEU A 106 -4.70 19.83 2.28
C LEU A 106 -4.92 19.68 3.78
N LYS A 107 -5.93 18.91 4.17
CA LYS A 107 -6.21 18.55 5.57
C LYS A 107 -6.23 17.03 5.74
N ASN A 108 -5.87 16.58 6.95
CA ASN A 108 -6.12 15.24 7.45
C ASN A 108 -7.08 15.33 8.65
N GLY A 109 -8.34 15.04 8.44
CA GLY A 109 -9.36 15.32 9.44
C GLY A 109 -9.38 16.83 9.77
N THR A 110 -9.16 17.17 11.03
CA THR A 110 -9.11 18.58 11.50
C THR A 110 -7.74 19.21 11.41
N THR A 111 -6.69 18.43 11.12
CA THR A 111 -5.32 18.94 11.05
C THR A 111 -5.04 19.50 9.67
N GLU A 112 -4.63 20.76 9.63
CA GLU A 112 -4.25 21.44 8.39
C GLU A 112 -2.84 21.06 7.96
N TYR A 113 -2.68 20.80 6.66
CA TYR A 113 -1.39 20.63 5.98
C TYR A 113 -1.34 21.63 4.84
N THR A 114 -0.27 22.37 4.75
CA THR A 114 -0.15 23.40 3.69
C THR A 114 -0.06 22.76 2.30
N THR A 115 0.92 21.87 2.10
CA THR A 115 1.17 21.24 0.79
C THR A 115 1.34 19.74 0.85
N THR A 116 1.64 19.15 2.03
CA THR A 116 1.98 17.74 2.17
C THR A 116 1.21 17.09 3.30
N LYS A 117 0.73 15.88 3.03
CA LYS A 117 0.16 15.02 4.05
C LYS A 117 0.77 13.64 3.96
N SER A 118 1.15 13.09 5.11
CA SER A 118 1.58 11.70 5.24
C SER A 118 0.58 10.90 6.08
N VAL A 119 0.29 9.70 5.63
CA VAL A 119 -0.55 8.74 6.37
C VAL A 119 0.20 7.44 6.45
N ILE A 120 0.30 6.89 7.65
CA ILE A 120 0.84 5.55 7.87
C ILE A 120 -0.34 4.63 8.07
N LEU A 121 -0.44 3.61 7.24
CA LEU A 121 -1.48 2.60 7.30
C LEU A 121 -0.88 1.28 7.78
N PRO A 122 -1.56 0.57 8.68
CA PRO A 122 -1.18 -0.78 9.06
C PRO A 122 -1.32 -1.75 7.88
N GLU A 123 -0.85 -2.96 8.07
CA GLU A 123 -1.11 -4.05 7.13
C GLU A 123 -2.62 -4.31 6.99
N ASN A 124 -3.01 -4.85 5.84
CA ASN A 124 -4.37 -5.15 5.38
C ASN A 124 -5.02 -4.07 4.51
N ALA A 125 -6.28 -4.25 4.18
CA ALA A 125 -7.05 -3.33 3.35
C ALA A 125 -7.60 -2.18 4.19
N GLU A 126 -7.29 -0.96 3.80
CA GLU A 126 -7.79 0.23 4.47
C GLU A 126 -8.10 1.34 3.45
N THR A 127 -9.16 2.09 3.73
CA THR A 127 -9.52 3.30 2.99
C THR A 127 -9.17 4.52 3.84
N SER A 128 -8.53 5.48 3.22
CA SER A 128 -8.18 6.76 3.83
C SER A 128 -8.56 7.91 2.90
N LYS A 129 -8.52 9.12 3.42
CA LYS A 129 -8.88 10.32 2.66
C LYS A 129 -7.98 11.49 3.00
N VAL A 130 -7.82 12.36 2.03
CA VAL A 130 -7.29 13.70 2.19
C VAL A 130 -8.39 14.69 1.84
N VAL A 131 -8.48 15.78 2.56
CA VAL A 131 -9.45 16.85 2.29
C VAL A 131 -8.73 17.98 1.57
N VAL A 132 -9.22 18.37 0.41
CA VAL A 132 -8.84 19.60 -0.27
C VAL A 132 -9.72 20.71 0.27
N GLU A 133 -9.11 21.72 0.86
CA GLU A 133 -9.80 22.90 1.37
C GLU A 133 -9.53 24.15 0.51
N ILE A 134 -10.60 24.84 0.17
CA ILE A 134 -10.54 26.14 -0.52
C ILE A 134 -11.36 27.11 0.32
N PRO A 135 -10.71 28.00 1.10
CA PRO A 135 -11.41 28.98 1.92
C PRO A 135 -12.32 29.88 1.07
N THR A 136 -13.46 30.30 1.62
CA THR A 136 -14.41 31.21 0.96
C THR A 136 -13.69 32.50 0.46
N SER A 137 -12.75 33.01 1.25
CA SER A 137 -11.98 34.21 0.89
C SER A 137 -11.11 34.00 -0.36
N ASN A 138 -10.79 32.77 -0.76
CA ASN A 138 -10.07 32.49 -1.98
C ASN A 138 -11.02 32.44 -3.18
N TRP A 139 -12.23 31.92 -2.96
CA TRP A 139 -13.29 31.97 -3.97
C TRP A 139 -13.70 33.42 -4.31
N ASP A 140 -13.79 34.30 -3.31
CA ASP A 140 -14.14 35.71 -3.47
C ASP A 140 -13.16 36.48 -4.33
N LYS A 141 -11.91 36.01 -4.42
CA LYS A 141 -10.85 36.61 -5.22
C LYS A 141 -10.66 35.95 -6.58
N ALA A 142 -11.24 34.77 -6.76
CA ALA A 142 -11.07 33.99 -7.98
C ALA A 142 -11.94 34.52 -9.11
N SER A 143 -11.41 34.57 -10.31
CA SER A 143 -12.21 34.78 -11.52
C SER A 143 -12.99 33.52 -11.84
N ILE A 144 -14.22 33.65 -12.35
CA ILE A 144 -15.01 32.49 -12.79
C ILE A 144 -14.31 31.84 -13.97
N ASP A 145 -13.70 30.67 -13.74
CA ASP A 145 -12.94 29.90 -14.74
C ASP A 145 -12.84 28.43 -14.28
N ASN A 146 -12.29 27.57 -15.14
CA ASN A 146 -11.94 26.20 -14.81
C ASN A 146 -10.50 26.16 -14.26
N TYR A 147 -10.35 25.69 -13.02
CA TYR A 147 -9.05 25.56 -12.37
C TYR A 147 -8.67 24.08 -12.28
N VAL A 148 -7.41 23.78 -12.53
CA VAL A 148 -6.85 22.44 -12.45
C VAL A 148 -5.62 22.48 -11.51
N GLY A 149 -5.60 21.54 -10.58
CA GLY A 149 -4.45 21.27 -9.70
C GLY A 149 -4.14 19.78 -9.73
N THR A 150 -3.00 19.42 -9.17
CA THR A 150 -2.53 18.02 -9.14
C THR A 150 -2.26 17.58 -7.72
N LEU A 151 -2.80 16.43 -7.33
CA LEU A 151 -2.41 15.72 -6.13
C LEU A 151 -1.45 14.58 -6.50
N THR A 152 -0.26 14.59 -5.95
CA THR A 152 0.74 13.55 -6.17
C THR A 152 0.74 12.59 -4.98
N PHE A 153 0.44 11.32 -5.23
CA PHE A 153 0.49 10.26 -4.24
C PHE A 153 1.81 9.50 -4.36
N ARG A 154 2.49 9.33 -3.24
CA ARG A 154 3.68 8.49 -3.10
C ARG A 154 3.45 7.47 -2.01
N ALA A 155 3.73 6.21 -2.30
CA ALA A 155 3.61 5.14 -1.33
C ALA A 155 4.95 4.44 -1.13
N GLU A 156 5.27 4.10 0.11
CA GLU A 156 6.50 3.40 0.47
C GLU A 156 6.30 2.51 1.70
N LEU A 157 7.09 1.43 1.78
CA LEU A 157 7.09 0.56 2.96
C LEU A 157 7.79 1.27 4.12
N THR A 158 7.21 1.13 5.30
CA THR A 158 7.75 1.69 6.54
C THR A 158 7.68 0.70 7.70
N ASN A 159 8.43 0.95 8.75
CA ASN A 159 8.29 0.24 10.03
C ASN A 159 7.25 0.95 10.90
N ILE A 160 6.42 0.19 11.61
CA ILE A 160 5.41 0.68 12.55
C ILE A 160 5.59 0.05 13.91
#